data_0da781038e189a17f91617e6a21cd581
#
_entry.id   0da781038e189a17f91617e6a21cd581
#
_cell.length_a   1.000
_cell.length_b   1.000
_cell.length_c   1.000
_cell.angle_alpha   90.00
_cell.angle_beta   90.00
_cell.angle_gamma   90.00
#
_symmetry.space_group_name_H-M   'P 1'
#
loop_
_entity.id
_entity.type
_entity.pdbx_description
1 polymer ?
#
loop_
_entity_poly.entity_id
_entity_poly.type
_entity_poly.pdbx_seq_one_letter_code
_entity_poly.pdbx_strand_id
1 'polypeptide(L)'
;DRPIDEMFLRELHTIVVKDLYTGPGGEGDRNAGSYRKGAVTITGSSHIPPDALLVPDLMQELLEFIRRSDESQFDLIKMAQAHHRFVWIHPFANGNGRTVRLFTYAMLIRAGFRVDVAGRIVNPTAIFCSNRDEYYHYLGEADTGTDEGMEHWCTYVLSGLLEEIKKVNQLTDYEYLRKSILLPAIDDAWSNGRLSRENARVLALV
;
A
#
# COMPACT_ATOMS: atom_id res chain seq x y z
N ASP A 1 -14.57 -0.85 14.78
CA ASP A 1 -14.92 0.44 14.11
C ASP A 1 -14.26 1.62 14.83
N ARG A 2 -12.93 1.72 14.68
CA ARG A 2 -12.18 2.86 15.19
C ARG A 2 -12.10 3.96 14.12
N PRO A 3 -12.33 5.25 14.44
CA PRO A 3 -12.17 6.33 13.47
C PRO A 3 -10.70 6.46 13.02
N ILE A 4 -10.51 6.86 11.76
CA ILE A 4 -9.20 7.28 11.27
C ILE A 4 -9.01 8.74 11.71
N ASP A 5 -8.26 8.92 12.78
CA ASP A 5 -7.94 10.19 13.39
C ASP A 5 -6.41 10.35 13.57
N GLU A 6 -6.00 11.46 14.13
CA GLU A 6 -4.57 11.75 14.36
C GLU A 6 -3.93 10.69 15.27
N MET A 7 -4.62 10.28 16.33
CA MET A 7 -4.13 9.28 17.26
C MET A 7 -3.91 7.93 16.54
N PHE A 8 -4.85 7.54 15.68
CA PHE A 8 -4.72 6.32 14.87
C PHE A 8 -3.48 6.36 13.97
N LEU A 9 -3.23 7.48 13.26
CA LEU A 9 -2.06 7.61 12.38
C LEU A 9 -0.74 7.60 13.16
N ARG A 10 -0.70 8.24 14.31
CA ARG A 10 0.47 8.24 15.20
C ARG A 10 0.76 6.85 15.79
N GLU A 11 -0.25 6.07 16.09
CA GLU A 11 -0.11 4.67 16.52
C GLU A 11 0.38 3.79 15.38
N LEU A 12 -0.19 3.91 14.17
CA LEU A 12 0.32 3.20 12.99
C LEU A 12 1.81 3.47 12.80
N HIS A 13 2.21 4.73 12.86
CA HIS A 13 3.62 5.10 12.76
C HIS A 13 4.46 4.44 13.86
N THR A 14 4.00 4.47 15.11
CA THR A 14 4.69 3.83 16.24
C THR A 14 4.90 2.34 15.99
N ILE A 15 3.89 1.65 15.46
CA ILE A 15 3.96 0.21 15.13
C ILE A 15 5.00 -0.05 14.03
N VAL A 16 5.01 0.74 12.95
CA VAL A 16 5.88 0.47 11.79
C VAL A 16 7.35 0.80 12.03
N VAL A 17 7.67 1.62 13.04
CA VAL A 17 9.05 1.94 13.40
C VAL A 17 9.53 1.25 14.67
N LYS A 18 8.65 0.46 15.31
CA LYS A 18 8.94 -0.23 16.56
C LYS A 18 10.14 -1.17 16.40
N ASP A 19 11.03 -1.14 17.37
CA ASP A 19 12.20 -2.02 17.48
C ASP A 19 13.19 -1.92 16.29
N LEU A 20 13.05 -0.90 15.44
CA LEU A 20 13.95 -0.66 14.33
C LEU A 20 15.11 0.25 14.76
N TYR A 21 16.27 0.06 14.13
CA TYR A 21 17.46 0.86 14.40
C TYR A 21 17.26 2.33 14.03
N THR A 22 17.53 3.24 14.98
CA THR A 22 17.28 4.68 14.86
C THR A 22 18.54 5.52 14.58
N GLY A 23 19.68 4.87 14.35
CA GLY A 23 20.94 5.54 14.00
C GLY A 23 21.03 5.91 12.51
N PRO A 24 22.17 6.46 12.07
CA PRO A 24 22.37 6.80 10.66
C PRO A 24 22.14 5.60 9.74
N GLY A 25 21.33 5.79 8.70
CA GLY A 25 20.94 4.74 7.76
C GLY A 25 19.90 3.74 8.31
N GLY A 26 19.42 3.92 9.55
CA GLY A 26 18.39 3.07 10.15
C GLY A 26 16.99 3.41 9.64
N GLU A 27 16.09 2.44 9.79
CA GLU A 27 14.69 2.58 9.39
C GLU A 27 13.75 2.96 10.55
N GLY A 28 14.27 3.06 11.78
CA GLY A 28 13.54 3.47 12.96
C GLY A 28 13.37 4.99 13.07
N ASP A 29 12.50 5.41 13.99
CA ASP A 29 12.32 6.82 14.34
C ASP A 29 12.46 6.98 15.85
N ARG A 30 13.31 7.93 16.28
CA ARG A 30 13.52 8.22 17.71
C ARG A 30 12.29 8.84 18.38
N ASN A 31 11.42 9.47 17.60
CA ASN A 31 10.21 10.14 18.05
C ASN A 31 8.96 9.43 17.52
N ALA A 32 8.93 8.10 17.67
CA ALA A 32 7.81 7.28 17.19
C ALA A 32 6.45 7.89 17.58
N GLY A 33 5.54 8.00 16.62
CA GLY A 33 4.23 8.60 16.81
C GLY A 33 4.20 10.13 16.87
N SER A 34 5.35 10.81 16.70
CA SER A 34 5.41 12.29 16.74
C SER A 34 5.72 12.84 15.36
N TYR A 35 5.04 13.93 14.99
CA TYR A 35 5.38 14.64 13.75
C TYR A 35 6.80 15.19 13.81
N ARG A 36 7.44 15.25 12.65
CA ARG A 36 8.79 15.80 12.50
C ARG A 36 8.84 17.28 12.92
N LYS A 37 9.99 17.68 13.49
CA LYS A 37 10.25 19.06 13.89
C LYS A 37 11.28 19.75 12.99
N GLY A 38 11.74 19.09 11.94
CA GLY A 38 12.74 19.59 11.02
C GLY A 38 12.47 19.15 9.58
N ALA A 39 13.28 19.67 8.67
CA ALA A 39 13.26 19.27 7.27
C ALA A 39 13.67 17.80 7.13
N VAL A 40 13.08 17.13 6.14
CA VAL A 40 13.43 15.76 5.74
C VAL A 40 13.61 15.71 4.22
N THR A 41 14.39 14.74 3.77
CA THR A 41 14.60 14.47 2.35
C THR A 41 14.07 13.08 2.00
N ILE A 42 13.39 12.97 0.87
CA ILE A 42 12.87 11.70 0.38
C ILE A 42 13.86 11.11 -0.61
N THR A 43 14.45 9.97 -0.26
CA THR A 43 15.40 9.28 -1.13
C THR A 43 14.74 8.82 -2.43
N GLY A 44 15.26 9.29 -3.56
CA GLY A 44 14.76 8.93 -4.90
C GLY A 44 13.57 9.76 -5.37
N SER A 45 13.24 10.87 -4.68
CA SER A 45 12.23 11.83 -5.12
C SER A 45 12.81 13.24 -5.20
N SER A 46 12.32 14.04 -6.14
CA SER A 46 12.60 15.50 -6.23
C SER A 46 11.64 16.33 -5.38
N HIS A 47 10.62 15.70 -4.79
CA HIS A 47 9.67 16.38 -3.92
C HIS A 47 10.34 16.90 -2.65
N ILE A 48 10.08 18.16 -2.33
CA ILE A 48 10.53 18.81 -1.09
C ILE A 48 9.31 18.91 -0.17
N PRO A 49 9.25 18.13 0.92
CA PRO A 49 8.14 18.21 1.86
C PRO A 49 7.98 19.61 2.48
N PRO A 50 6.77 20.04 2.82
CA PRO A 50 6.49 21.34 3.42
C PRO A 50 7.28 21.57 4.72
N ASP A 51 7.33 22.84 5.17
CA ASP A 51 7.95 23.19 6.46
C ASP A 51 7.34 22.35 7.59
N ALA A 52 8.19 21.92 8.52
CA ALA A 52 7.75 21.10 9.66
C ALA A 52 6.72 21.82 10.56
N LEU A 53 6.73 23.15 10.62
CA LEU A 53 5.76 23.94 11.36
C LEU A 53 4.35 23.83 10.79
N LEU A 54 4.21 23.57 9.48
CA LEU A 54 2.91 23.42 8.83
C LEU A 54 2.34 21.99 8.91
N VAL A 55 3.15 21.02 9.32
CA VAL A 55 2.72 19.61 9.33
C VAL A 55 1.47 19.37 10.18
N PRO A 56 1.31 19.91 11.39
CA PRO A 56 0.09 19.69 12.18
C PRO A 56 -1.17 20.16 11.45
N ASP A 57 -1.14 21.35 10.87
CA ASP A 57 -2.29 21.94 10.20
C ASP A 57 -2.64 21.17 8.92
N LEU A 58 -1.63 20.82 8.12
CA LEU A 58 -1.81 20.01 6.91
C LEU A 58 -2.35 18.61 7.22
N MET A 59 -1.93 18.00 8.32
CA MET A 59 -2.47 16.72 8.76
C MET A 59 -3.91 16.84 9.26
N GLN A 60 -4.25 17.93 9.90
CA GLN A 60 -5.64 18.22 10.27
C GLN A 60 -6.52 18.37 9.04
N GLU A 61 -6.10 19.15 8.03
CA GLU A 61 -6.81 19.28 6.75
C GLU A 61 -7.03 17.93 6.07
N LEU A 62 -6.00 17.07 6.04
CA LEU A 62 -6.10 15.71 5.50
C LEU A 62 -7.15 14.88 6.24
N LEU A 63 -7.15 14.93 7.57
CA LEU A 63 -8.11 14.20 8.39
C LEU A 63 -9.54 14.73 8.23
N GLU A 64 -9.72 16.04 8.07
CA GLU A 64 -11.01 16.65 7.76
C GLU A 64 -11.50 16.21 6.38
N PHE A 65 -10.64 16.19 5.37
CA PHE A 65 -10.95 15.65 4.03
C PHE A 65 -11.46 14.20 4.10
N ILE A 66 -10.76 13.34 4.85
CA ILE A 66 -11.14 11.92 4.99
C ILE A 66 -12.49 11.75 5.70
N ARG A 67 -12.81 12.64 6.64
CA ARG A 67 -14.07 12.59 7.42
C ARG A 67 -15.28 13.10 6.66
N ARG A 68 -15.11 13.85 5.56
CA ARG A 68 -16.25 14.30 4.75
C ARG A 68 -17.08 13.11 4.32
N SER A 69 -18.39 13.24 4.49
CA SER A 69 -19.34 12.24 3.98
C SER A 69 -19.56 12.49 2.50
N ASP A 70 -19.04 11.61 1.68
CA ASP A 70 -19.27 11.59 0.23
C ASP A 70 -20.07 10.34 -0.12
N GLU A 71 -20.52 10.25 -1.36
CA GLU A 71 -21.11 9.02 -1.87
C GLU A 71 -20.06 7.91 -1.92
N SER A 72 -20.42 6.70 -1.50
CA SER A 72 -19.49 5.56 -1.38
C SER A 72 -18.73 5.20 -2.67
N GLN A 73 -19.29 5.56 -3.83
CA GLN A 73 -18.62 5.39 -5.12
C GLN A 73 -17.29 6.17 -5.23
N PHE A 74 -17.11 7.22 -4.41
CA PHE A 74 -15.89 8.03 -4.39
C PHE A 74 -14.88 7.60 -3.33
N ASP A 75 -15.18 6.60 -2.50
CA ASP A 75 -14.30 6.19 -1.39
C ASP A 75 -12.90 5.78 -1.86
N LEU A 76 -12.80 5.10 -3.01
CA LEU A 76 -11.50 4.69 -3.56
C LEU A 76 -10.71 5.86 -4.14
N ILE A 77 -11.38 6.83 -4.76
CA ILE A 77 -10.74 8.08 -5.24
C ILE A 77 -10.24 8.88 -4.03
N LYS A 78 -11.08 9.04 -3.01
CA LYS A 78 -10.71 9.69 -1.74
C LYS A 78 -9.50 9.01 -1.09
N MET A 79 -9.46 7.69 -1.10
CA MET A 79 -8.32 6.92 -0.57
C MET A 79 -7.04 7.20 -1.36
N ALA A 80 -7.10 7.23 -2.70
CA ALA A 80 -5.94 7.53 -3.55
C ALA A 80 -5.43 8.96 -3.30
N GLN A 81 -6.32 9.94 -3.21
CA GLN A 81 -5.98 11.33 -2.91
C GLN A 81 -5.39 11.48 -1.50
N ALA A 82 -5.96 10.80 -0.51
CA ALA A 82 -5.45 10.82 0.86
C ALA A 82 -4.06 10.18 0.96
N HIS A 83 -3.79 9.10 0.21
CA HIS A 83 -2.47 8.50 0.11
C HIS A 83 -1.44 9.50 -0.41
N HIS A 84 -1.72 10.13 -1.57
CA HIS A 84 -0.85 11.15 -2.15
C HIS A 84 -0.61 12.28 -1.16
N ARG A 85 -1.66 12.87 -0.59
CA ARG A 85 -1.55 14.01 0.34
C ARG A 85 -0.71 13.68 1.57
N PHE A 86 -0.86 12.47 2.14
CA PHE A 86 -0.02 12.01 3.25
C PHE A 86 1.46 11.92 2.85
N VAL A 87 1.77 11.35 1.68
CA VAL A 87 3.16 11.24 1.18
C VAL A 87 3.74 12.60 0.91
N TRP A 88 2.97 13.52 0.35
CA TRP A 88 3.36 14.90 0.08
C TRP A 88 3.67 15.68 1.37
N ILE A 89 2.85 15.56 2.40
CA ILE A 89 3.10 16.19 3.72
C ILE A 89 4.35 15.59 4.37
N HIS A 90 4.56 14.27 4.24
CA HIS A 90 5.67 13.53 4.84
C HIS A 90 5.81 13.79 6.34
N PRO A 91 4.80 13.47 7.15
CA PRO A 91 4.64 14.02 8.49
C PRO A 91 5.66 13.54 9.52
N PHE A 92 6.35 12.42 9.30
CA PHE A 92 7.28 11.83 10.25
C PHE A 92 8.73 11.98 9.79
N ALA A 93 9.68 11.81 10.72
CA ALA A 93 11.10 11.89 10.39
C ALA A 93 11.57 10.66 9.59
N ASN A 94 10.95 9.50 9.80
CA ASN A 94 11.17 8.26 9.03
C ASN A 94 9.87 7.44 8.99
N GLY A 95 9.83 6.34 8.24
CA GLY A 95 8.71 5.39 8.25
C GLY A 95 7.44 5.84 7.50
N ASN A 96 7.44 7.02 6.85
CA ASN A 96 6.25 7.56 6.16
C ASN A 96 5.68 6.60 5.11
N GLY A 97 6.54 5.99 4.28
CA GLY A 97 6.09 5.05 3.24
C GLY A 97 5.42 3.79 3.81
N ARG A 98 5.90 3.27 4.94
CA ARG A 98 5.27 2.13 5.63
C ARG A 98 3.95 2.54 6.27
N THR A 99 3.94 3.71 6.92
CA THR A 99 2.74 4.25 7.57
C THR A 99 1.64 4.52 6.56
N VAL A 100 1.93 5.16 5.42
CA VAL A 100 0.92 5.47 4.40
C VAL A 100 0.32 4.20 3.80
N ARG A 101 1.11 3.15 3.59
CA ARG A 101 0.57 1.87 3.11
C ARG A 101 -0.42 1.24 4.09
N LEU A 102 -0.10 1.21 5.38
CA LEU A 102 -1.04 0.71 6.39
C LEU A 102 -2.26 1.62 6.54
N PHE A 103 -2.09 2.91 6.44
CA PHE A 103 -3.19 3.88 6.43
C PHE A 103 -4.13 3.65 5.24
N THR A 104 -3.60 3.50 4.03
CA THR A 104 -4.38 3.16 2.83
C THR A 104 -5.12 1.84 2.99
N TYR A 105 -4.46 0.83 3.56
CA TYR A 105 -5.07 -0.45 3.87
C TYR A 105 -6.26 -0.31 4.83
N ALA A 106 -6.12 0.51 5.87
CA ALA A 106 -7.21 0.79 6.80
C ALA A 106 -8.40 1.52 6.12
N MET A 107 -8.12 2.44 5.18
CA MET A 107 -9.17 3.09 4.38
C MET A 107 -9.91 2.09 3.49
N LEU A 108 -9.20 1.16 2.84
CA LEU A 108 -9.79 0.10 2.04
C LEU A 108 -10.71 -0.81 2.87
N ILE A 109 -10.28 -1.21 4.07
CA ILE A 109 -11.13 -2.01 4.98
C ILE A 109 -12.42 -1.24 5.32
N ARG A 110 -12.33 0.05 5.59
CA ARG A 110 -13.51 0.88 5.88
C ARG A 110 -14.44 1.04 4.68
N ALA A 111 -13.89 1.08 3.48
CA ALA A 111 -14.66 1.08 2.22
C ALA A 111 -15.31 -0.30 1.92
N GLY A 112 -15.20 -1.27 2.82
CA GLY A 112 -15.82 -2.59 2.69
C GLY A 112 -14.96 -3.63 1.98
N PHE A 113 -13.69 -3.33 1.70
CA PHE A 113 -12.77 -4.32 1.14
C PHE A 113 -12.52 -5.45 2.13
N ARG A 114 -12.79 -6.66 1.69
CA ARG A 114 -12.41 -7.87 2.44
C ARG A 114 -10.98 -8.23 2.09
N VAL A 115 -10.11 -8.16 3.06
CA VAL A 115 -8.68 -8.46 2.93
C VAL A 115 -8.32 -9.91 3.26
N ASP A 116 -9.28 -10.66 3.82
CA ASP A 116 -9.19 -12.09 4.03
C ASP A 116 -10.16 -12.81 3.07
N VAL A 117 -9.67 -13.33 1.99
CA VAL A 117 -10.45 -14.17 1.08
C VAL A 117 -9.91 -15.59 1.18
N ALA A 118 -10.76 -16.53 1.58
CA ALA A 118 -10.44 -17.96 1.71
C ALA A 118 -9.17 -18.24 2.54
N GLY A 119 -8.96 -17.50 3.65
CA GLY A 119 -7.80 -17.67 4.53
C GLY A 119 -6.49 -17.10 3.98
N ARG A 120 -6.54 -16.30 2.92
CA ARG A 120 -5.39 -15.59 2.34
C ARG A 120 -5.52 -14.10 2.56
N ILE A 121 -4.44 -13.48 3.02
CA ILE A 121 -4.38 -12.02 3.17
C ILE A 121 -4.05 -11.43 1.80
N VAL A 122 -5.00 -10.67 1.26
CA VAL A 122 -4.78 -9.84 0.07
C VAL A 122 -4.01 -8.60 0.50
N ASN A 123 -2.92 -8.31 -0.15
CA ASN A 123 -2.21 -7.04 0.07
C ASN A 123 -2.51 -6.05 -1.06
N PRO A 124 -3.62 -5.30 -0.99
CA PRO A 124 -4.00 -4.34 -2.03
C PRO A 124 -3.02 -3.18 -2.15
N THR A 125 -2.12 -3.01 -1.17
CA THR A 125 -1.09 -1.97 -1.19
C THR A 125 0.21 -2.44 -1.85
N ALA A 126 0.26 -3.67 -2.38
CA ALA A 126 1.39 -4.19 -3.15
C ALA A 126 1.71 -3.33 -4.38
N ILE A 127 0.70 -2.68 -4.99
CA ILE A 127 0.85 -1.74 -6.11
C ILE A 127 1.89 -0.65 -5.84
N PHE A 128 1.99 -0.17 -4.60
CA PHE A 128 2.94 0.87 -4.20
C PHE A 128 4.37 0.36 -3.97
N CYS A 129 4.61 -0.94 -4.14
CA CYS A 129 5.89 -1.60 -3.92
C CYS A 129 6.38 -2.38 -5.14
N SER A 130 5.49 -2.81 -6.02
CA SER A 130 5.79 -3.70 -7.15
C SER A 130 6.63 -3.00 -8.23
N ASN A 131 6.36 -1.73 -8.49
CA ASN A 131 7.12 -0.89 -9.39
C ASN A 131 7.37 0.48 -8.74
N ARG A 132 8.56 0.64 -8.15
CA ARG A 132 8.89 1.84 -7.39
C ARG A 132 9.06 3.08 -8.27
N ASP A 133 9.61 2.91 -9.47
CA ASP A 133 9.85 4.02 -10.40
C ASP A 133 8.52 4.57 -10.94
N GLU A 134 7.59 3.70 -11.28
CA GLU A 134 6.24 4.07 -11.71
C GLU A 134 5.46 4.75 -10.58
N TYR A 135 5.55 4.24 -9.37
CA TYR A 135 4.94 4.85 -8.19
C TYR A 135 5.43 6.30 -7.97
N TYR A 136 6.75 6.53 -8.02
CA TYR A 136 7.29 7.88 -7.88
C TYR A 136 7.00 8.78 -9.07
N HIS A 137 6.89 8.22 -10.28
CA HIS A 137 6.48 8.97 -11.46
C HIS A 137 5.08 9.58 -11.29
N TYR A 138 4.08 8.76 -10.95
CA TYR A 138 2.70 9.25 -10.76
C TYR A 138 2.53 10.14 -9.52
N LEU A 139 3.29 9.90 -8.45
CA LEU A 139 3.34 10.86 -7.34
C LEU A 139 3.85 12.22 -7.81
N GLY A 140 4.93 12.24 -8.61
CA GLY A 140 5.49 13.48 -9.15
C GLY A 140 4.53 14.23 -10.05
N GLU A 141 3.72 13.53 -10.85
CA GLU A 141 2.65 14.17 -11.66
C GLU A 141 1.59 14.80 -10.74
N ALA A 142 1.14 14.11 -9.71
CA ALA A 142 0.17 14.65 -8.75
C ALA A 142 0.74 15.83 -7.93
N ASP A 143 2.05 15.86 -7.67
CA ASP A 143 2.74 16.95 -6.96
C ASP A 143 2.67 18.27 -7.71
N THR A 144 2.39 18.25 -9.03
CA THR A 144 2.18 19.47 -9.82
C THR A 144 0.96 20.27 -9.38
N GLY A 145 0.04 19.66 -8.66
CA GLY A 145 -1.21 20.28 -8.18
C GLY A 145 -2.24 20.53 -9.28
N THR A 146 -2.08 19.93 -10.46
CA THR A 146 -3.05 19.99 -11.56
C THR A 146 -4.09 18.88 -11.43
N ASP A 147 -5.30 19.13 -11.95
CA ASP A 147 -6.37 18.12 -12.00
C ASP A 147 -5.93 16.91 -12.82
N GLU A 148 -5.23 17.12 -13.95
CA GLU A 148 -4.71 16.07 -14.82
C GLU A 148 -3.69 15.16 -14.08
N GLY A 149 -2.73 15.76 -13.36
CA GLY A 149 -1.77 14.99 -12.56
C GLY A 149 -2.44 14.16 -11.47
N MET A 150 -3.46 14.71 -10.82
CA MET A 150 -4.24 13.98 -9.81
C MET A 150 -5.10 12.87 -10.45
N GLU A 151 -5.65 13.08 -11.64
CA GLU A 151 -6.39 12.04 -12.39
C GLU A 151 -5.46 10.88 -12.78
N HIS A 152 -4.26 11.17 -13.29
CA HIS A 152 -3.27 10.14 -13.61
C HIS A 152 -2.89 9.31 -12.38
N TRP A 153 -2.65 9.97 -11.24
CA TRP A 153 -2.39 9.29 -9.97
C TRP A 153 -3.55 8.39 -9.54
N CYS A 154 -4.78 8.91 -9.53
CA CYS A 154 -5.97 8.12 -9.16
C CYS A 154 -6.16 6.94 -10.11
N THR A 155 -5.97 7.13 -11.42
CA THR A 155 -6.07 6.07 -12.42
C THR A 155 -5.02 4.99 -12.19
N TYR A 156 -3.77 5.35 -11.92
CA TYR A 156 -2.70 4.41 -11.56
C TYR A 156 -3.09 3.56 -10.34
N VAL A 157 -3.54 4.21 -9.27
CA VAL A 157 -3.92 3.52 -8.02
C VAL A 157 -5.10 2.58 -8.23
N LEU A 158 -6.17 3.05 -8.90
CA LEU A 158 -7.38 2.25 -9.11
C LEU A 158 -7.13 1.08 -10.07
N SER A 159 -6.35 1.30 -11.12
CA SER A 159 -5.97 0.24 -12.07
C SER A 159 -5.13 -0.84 -11.38
N GLY A 160 -4.13 -0.44 -10.59
CA GLY A 160 -3.31 -1.38 -9.84
C GLY A 160 -4.12 -2.16 -8.81
N LEU A 161 -5.05 -1.50 -8.11
CA LEU A 161 -5.96 -2.17 -7.16
C LEU A 161 -6.86 -3.20 -7.88
N LEU A 162 -7.39 -2.84 -9.04
CA LEU A 162 -8.20 -3.76 -9.87
C LEU A 162 -7.40 -5.00 -10.28
N GLU A 163 -6.14 -4.83 -10.68
CA GLU A 163 -5.27 -5.95 -11.04
C GLU A 163 -4.97 -6.87 -9.84
N GLU A 164 -4.75 -6.30 -8.65
CA GLU A 164 -4.56 -7.12 -7.44
C GLU A 164 -5.83 -7.91 -7.09
N ILE A 165 -7.02 -7.31 -7.23
CA ILE A 165 -8.30 -8.01 -7.03
C ILE A 165 -8.46 -9.16 -8.05
N LYS A 166 -8.15 -8.93 -9.33
CA LYS A 166 -8.22 -9.98 -10.37
C LYS A 166 -7.29 -11.14 -10.05
N LYS A 167 -6.05 -10.87 -9.62
CA LYS A 167 -5.09 -11.91 -9.20
C LYS A 167 -5.66 -12.78 -8.08
N VAL A 168 -6.29 -12.14 -7.07
CA VAL A 168 -6.90 -12.87 -5.95
C VAL A 168 -8.07 -13.73 -6.41
N ASN A 169 -8.95 -13.19 -7.27
CA ASN A 169 -10.06 -13.95 -7.82
C ASN A 169 -9.56 -15.16 -8.62
N GLN A 170 -8.49 -15.01 -9.41
CA GLN A 170 -7.87 -16.13 -10.12
C GLN A 170 -7.33 -17.20 -9.16
N LEU A 171 -6.79 -16.82 -8.00
CA LEU A 171 -6.31 -17.76 -6.98
C LEU A 171 -7.44 -18.50 -6.25
N THR A 172 -8.70 -18.09 -6.40
CA THR A 172 -9.89 -18.83 -5.93
C THR A 172 -10.48 -19.74 -6.99
N ASP A 173 -10.05 -19.62 -8.24
CA ASP A 173 -10.48 -20.47 -9.34
C ASP A 173 -9.66 -21.77 -9.36
N TYR A 174 -10.33 -22.91 -9.12
CA TYR A 174 -9.67 -24.22 -9.11
C TYR A 174 -9.02 -24.57 -10.44
N GLU A 175 -9.67 -24.28 -11.58
CA GLU A 175 -9.11 -24.56 -12.89
C GLU A 175 -7.85 -23.74 -13.18
N TYR A 176 -7.85 -22.47 -12.77
CA TYR A 176 -6.66 -21.63 -12.84
C TYR A 176 -5.52 -22.18 -11.98
N LEU A 177 -5.80 -22.48 -10.70
CA LEU A 177 -4.80 -23.06 -9.79
C LEU A 177 -4.23 -24.36 -10.33
N ARG A 178 -5.10 -25.23 -10.84
CA ARG A 178 -4.70 -26.51 -11.40
C ARG A 178 -3.79 -26.34 -12.62
N LYS A 179 -4.24 -25.55 -13.62
CA LYS A 179 -3.53 -25.41 -14.91
C LYS A 179 -2.29 -24.54 -14.84
N SER A 180 -2.34 -23.44 -14.06
CA SER A 180 -1.29 -22.41 -14.09
C SER A 180 -0.28 -22.57 -12.96
N ILE A 181 -0.58 -23.32 -11.92
CA ILE A 181 0.29 -23.47 -10.76
C ILE A 181 0.60 -24.96 -10.49
N LEU A 182 -0.43 -25.79 -10.28
CA LEU A 182 -0.24 -27.15 -9.81
C LEU A 182 0.43 -28.05 -10.86
N LEU A 183 -0.11 -28.09 -12.08
CA LEU A 183 0.46 -28.91 -13.16
C LEU A 183 1.89 -28.51 -13.53
N PRO A 184 2.23 -27.22 -13.74
CA PRO A 184 3.61 -26.79 -13.97
C PRO A 184 4.56 -27.14 -12.81
N ALA A 185 4.12 -27.01 -11.56
CA ALA A 185 4.93 -27.36 -10.39
C ALA A 185 5.18 -28.89 -10.30
N ILE A 186 4.19 -29.71 -10.66
CA ILE A 186 4.33 -31.16 -10.72
C ILE A 186 5.31 -31.55 -11.85
N ASP A 187 5.20 -30.93 -13.02
CA ASP A 187 6.08 -31.17 -14.16
C ASP A 187 7.54 -30.77 -13.85
N ASP A 188 7.73 -29.61 -13.19
CA ASP A 188 9.06 -29.19 -12.73
C ASP A 188 9.65 -30.17 -11.72
N ALA A 189 8.87 -30.56 -10.71
CA ALA A 189 9.32 -31.51 -9.69
C ALA A 189 9.65 -32.89 -10.27
N TRP A 190 8.90 -33.34 -11.27
CA TRP A 190 9.20 -34.58 -11.99
C TRP A 190 10.46 -34.41 -12.84
N SER A 191 10.58 -33.35 -13.60
CA SER A 191 11.72 -33.10 -14.49
C SER A 191 13.05 -32.99 -13.72
N ASN A 192 12.99 -32.46 -12.48
CA ASN A 192 14.13 -32.33 -11.59
C ASN A 192 14.36 -33.56 -10.68
N GLY A 193 13.65 -34.67 -10.92
CA GLY A 193 13.80 -35.92 -10.18
C GLY A 193 13.32 -35.89 -8.73
N ARG A 194 12.54 -34.84 -8.34
CA ARG A 194 11.96 -34.72 -6.98
C ARG A 194 10.69 -35.56 -6.79
N LEU A 195 10.04 -35.93 -7.91
CA LEU A 195 8.86 -36.81 -7.93
C LEU A 195 9.08 -37.97 -8.88
N SER A 196 8.58 -39.17 -8.50
CA SER A 196 8.49 -40.27 -9.42
C SER A 196 7.39 -40.00 -10.47
N ARG A 197 7.49 -40.67 -11.64
CA ARG A 197 6.48 -40.55 -12.71
C ARG A 197 5.08 -40.98 -12.25
N GLU A 198 5.00 -42.00 -11.38
CA GLU A 198 3.73 -42.47 -10.82
C GLU A 198 3.11 -41.44 -9.90
N ASN A 199 3.92 -40.88 -8.99
CA ASN A 199 3.46 -39.83 -8.06
C ASN A 199 3.02 -38.56 -8.80
N ALA A 200 3.75 -38.15 -9.84
CA ALA A 200 3.36 -36.99 -10.66
C ALA A 200 2.01 -37.25 -11.38
N ARG A 201 1.76 -38.45 -11.87
CA ARG A 201 0.47 -38.82 -12.49
C ARG A 201 -0.68 -38.78 -11.51
N VAL A 202 -0.50 -39.31 -10.30
CA VAL A 202 -1.54 -39.28 -9.25
C VAL A 202 -1.86 -37.86 -8.85
N LEU A 203 -0.84 -37.01 -8.61
CA LEU A 203 -1.03 -35.63 -8.24
C LEU A 203 -1.70 -34.78 -9.36
N ALA A 204 -1.51 -35.12 -10.61
CA ALA A 204 -2.16 -34.44 -11.73
C ALA A 204 -3.65 -34.79 -11.91
N LEU A 205 -4.14 -35.85 -11.22
CA LEU A 205 -5.55 -36.25 -11.25
C LEU A 205 -6.40 -35.57 -10.17
N VAL A 206 -5.77 -34.95 -9.18
CA VAL A 206 -6.42 -34.17 -8.12
C VAL A 206 -6.67 -32.76 -8.59
#